data_c3f1ea72ddf32e3d6ac1032feca9e7e1
#
_entry.id   c3f1ea72ddf32e3d6ac1032feca9e7e1
#
_cell.length_a   1.000
_cell.length_b   1.000
_cell.length_c   1.000
_cell.angle_alpha   90.00
_cell.angle_beta   90.00
_cell.angle_gamma   90.00
#
_symmetry.space_group_name_H-M   'P 1'
#
loop_
_entity.id
_entity.type
_entity.pdbx_description
1 polymer ?
#
loop_
_entity_poly.entity_id
_entity_poly.type
_entity_poly.pdbx_seq_one_letter_code
_entity_poly.pdbx_strand_id
1 'polypeptide(L)'
;MTDVIVVYSDKNQLDRIGDTSKYTPIFHFVDSLAKKSKKEAWRIKSYYGAKLDPFAVVLDDEKPVRAFYTEAEDVIDSLIKYLNNNGK
;
A
#
# COMPACT_ATOMS: atom_id res chain seq x y z
N MET A 1 16.69 -2.33 0.92
CA MET A 1 15.83 -1.15 0.76
C MET A 1 14.38 -1.57 0.87
N THR A 2 13.60 -0.83 1.62
CA THR A 2 12.19 -1.16 1.85
C THR A 2 11.30 -0.26 1.00
N ASP A 3 10.34 -0.87 0.33
CA ASP A 3 9.35 -0.16 -0.48
C ASP A 3 7.95 -0.48 0.02
N VAL A 4 7.04 0.47 -0.12
CA VAL A 4 5.64 0.29 0.19
C VAL A 4 4.84 0.65 -1.05
N ILE A 5 4.01 -0.28 -1.51
CA ILE A 5 3.09 -0.02 -2.62
C ILE A 5 1.70 0.12 -2.03
N VAL A 6 1.02 1.23 -2.31
CA VAL A 6 -0.36 1.46 -1.88
C VAL A 6 -1.22 1.61 -3.13
N VAL A 7 -2.16 0.70 -3.31
CA VAL A 7 -3.14 0.76 -4.39
C VAL A 7 -4.40 1.40 -3.81
N TYR A 8 -4.88 2.47 -4.42
CA TYR A 8 -6.03 3.22 -3.93
C TYR A 8 -7.00 3.52 -5.07
N SER A 9 -8.24 3.81 -4.72
CA SER A 9 -9.27 4.24 -5.67
C SER A 9 -9.68 5.69 -5.46
N ASP A 10 -9.50 6.21 -4.25
CA ASP A 10 -9.85 7.58 -3.87
C ASP A 10 -8.68 8.16 -3.10
N LYS A 11 -8.20 9.33 -3.51
CA LYS A 11 -7.08 10.01 -2.85
C LYS A 11 -7.33 10.28 -1.37
N ASN A 12 -8.59 10.44 -0.97
CA ASN A 12 -8.93 10.61 0.44
C ASN A 12 -8.51 9.43 1.30
N GLN A 13 -8.39 8.24 0.70
CA GLN A 13 -7.91 7.05 1.42
C GLN A 13 -6.47 7.21 1.90
N LEU A 14 -5.71 8.11 1.28
CA LEU A 14 -4.30 8.32 1.58
C LEU A 14 -4.06 9.43 2.61
N ASP A 15 -5.10 10.18 2.99
CA ASP A 15 -4.94 11.38 3.84
C ASP A 15 -4.26 11.08 5.17
N ARG A 16 -4.55 9.93 5.77
CA ARG A 16 -3.97 9.57 7.08
C ARG A 16 -2.50 9.20 7.01
N ILE A 17 -1.98 8.90 5.84
CA ILE A 17 -0.55 8.62 5.69
C ILE A 17 0.24 9.91 5.88
N GLY A 18 -0.27 11.01 5.35
CA GLY A 18 0.35 12.32 5.46
C GLY A 18 1.68 12.39 4.72
N ASP A 19 2.65 13.04 5.33
CA ASP A 19 3.97 13.23 4.74
C ASP A 19 4.78 11.93 4.84
N THR A 20 5.05 11.30 3.69
CA THR A 20 5.78 10.03 3.66
C THR A 20 7.26 10.16 3.99
N SER A 21 7.80 11.39 3.99
CA SER A 21 9.22 11.60 4.31
C SER A 21 9.57 11.24 5.76
N LYS A 22 8.57 11.16 6.64
CA LYS A 22 8.78 10.73 8.03
C LYS A 22 8.98 9.23 8.18
N TYR A 23 8.73 8.45 7.12
CA TYR A 23 8.93 7.01 7.12
C TYR A 23 10.18 6.65 6.33
N THR A 24 10.85 5.56 6.74
CA THR A 24 12.05 5.08 6.05
C THR A 24 11.76 4.50 4.66
N PRO A 25 10.69 3.72 4.47
CA PRO A 25 10.42 3.12 3.15
C PRO A 25 10.10 4.14 2.07
N ILE A 26 10.37 3.76 0.83
CA ILE A 26 9.97 4.53 -0.35
C ILE A 26 8.53 4.14 -0.68
N PHE A 27 7.65 5.13 -0.84
CA PHE A 27 6.24 4.90 -1.13
C PHE A 27 5.97 5.00 -2.63
N HIS A 28 5.16 4.08 -3.12
CA HIS A 28 4.66 4.06 -4.50
C HIS A 28 3.14 4.02 -4.44
N PHE A 29 2.48 5.06 -4.96
CA PHE A 29 1.03 5.15 -4.95
C PHE A 29 0.49 4.82 -6.33
N VAL A 30 -0.39 3.82 -6.41
CA VAL A 30 -0.97 3.34 -7.66
C VAL A 30 -2.49 3.56 -7.62
N ASP A 31 -2.99 4.38 -8.55
CA ASP A 31 -4.42 4.67 -8.66
C ASP A 31 -5.09 3.57 -9.47
N SER A 32 -5.98 2.80 -8.82
CA SER A 32 -6.66 1.68 -9.46
C SER A 32 -7.69 2.12 -10.51
N LEU A 33 -8.10 3.39 -10.51
CA LEU A 33 -9.07 3.92 -11.45
C LEU A 33 -8.42 4.69 -12.59
N ALA A 34 -7.18 5.14 -12.42
CA ALA A 34 -6.49 5.90 -13.45
C ALA A 34 -6.14 5.01 -14.64
N LYS A 35 -6.43 5.50 -15.83
CA LYS A 35 -6.23 4.74 -17.07
C LYS A 35 -4.82 4.18 -17.20
N LYS A 36 -3.80 4.95 -16.83
CA LYS A 36 -2.39 4.54 -16.93
C LYS A 36 -2.01 3.48 -15.91
N SER A 37 -2.59 3.53 -14.73
CA SER A 37 -2.21 2.67 -13.60
C SER A 37 -3.13 1.48 -13.40
N LYS A 38 -4.27 1.45 -14.08
CA LYS A 38 -5.30 0.43 -13.88
C LYS A 38 -4.77 -1.00 -14.06
N LYS A 39 -3.99 -1.22 -15.09
CA LYS A 39 -3.43 -2.54 -15.40
C LYS A 39 -2.42 -2.96 -14.32
N GLU A 40 -1.59 -2.04 -13.87
CA GLU A 40 -0.61 -2.29 -12.82
C GLU A 40 -1.32 -2.60 -11.49
N ALA A 41 -2.32 -1.78 -11.14
CA ALA A 41 -3.10 -2.00 -9.93
C ALA A 41 -3.77 -3.37 -9.93
N TRP A 42 -4.39 -3.75 -11.05
CA TRP A 42 -5.03 -5.05 -11.22
C TRP A 42 -4.02 -6.18 -11.04
N ARG A 43 -2.85 -6.05 -11.63
CA ARG A 43 -1.80 -7.07 -11.55
C ARG A 43 -1.33 -7.28 -10.11
N ILE A 44 -1.08 -6.18 -9.39
CA ILE A 44 -0.66 -6.24 -7.98
C ILE A 44 -1.76 -6.87 -7.13
N LYS A 45 -2.99 -6.41 -7.27
CA LYS A 45 -4.12 -6.93 -6.49
C LYS A 45 -4.34 -8.42 -6.77
N SER A 46 -4.28 -8.83 -8.03
CA SER A 46 -4.48 -10.23 -8.42
C SER A 46 -3.39 -11.14 -7.85
N TYR A 47 -2.16 -10.68 -7.86
CA TYR A 47 -1.03 -11.44 -7.33
C TYR A 47 -1.23 -11.77 -5.84
N TYR A 48 -1.74 -10.81 -5.07
CA TYR A 48 -1.93 -10.99 -3.63
C TYR A 48 -3.35 -11.43 -3.24
N GLY A 49 -4.24 -11.59 -4.22
CA GLY A 49 -5.62 -11.98 -3.95
C GLY A 49 -6.49 -10.86 -3.38
N ALA A 50 -6.08 -9.61 -3.50
CA ALA A 50 -6.84 -8.48 -2.99
C ALA A 50 -8.00 -8.14 -3.91
N LYS A 51 -9.16 -7.83 -3.34
CA LYS A 51 -10.37 -7.50 -4.09
C LYS A 51 -10.85 -6.08 -3.89
N LEU A 52 -10.41 -5.42 -2.83
CA LEU A 52 -10.86 -4.09 -2.45
C LEU A 52 -9.70 -3.11 -2.36
N ASP A 53 -10.03 -1.83 -2.49
CA ASP A 53 -9.11 -0.73 -2.25
C ASP A 53 -9.50 -0.05 -0.93
N PRO A 54 -8.54 0.49 -0.18
CA PRO A 54 -7.12 0.47 -0.47
C PRO A 54 -6.47 -0.89 -0.20
N PHE A 55 -5.35 -1.13 -0.86
CA PHE A 55 -4.51 -2.30 -0.66
C PHE A 55 -3.08 -1.84 -0.49
N ALA A 56 -2.34 -2.47 0.42
CA ALA A 56 -0.95 -2.09 0.65
C ALA A 56 -0.05 -3.31 0.80
N VAL A 57 1.15 -3.22 0.28
CA VAL A 57 2.16 -4.26 0.45
C VAL A 57 3.50 -3.63 0.78
N VAL A 58 4.19 -4.24 1.73
CA VAL A 58 5.54 -3.85 2.13
C VAL A 58 6.52 -4.84 1.53
N LEU A 59 7.53 -4.33 0.83
CA LEU A 59 8.55 -5.14 0.17
C LEU A 59 9.91 -4.80 0.78
N ASP A 60 10.71 -5.82 1.03
CA ASP A 60 12.09 -5.64 1.48
C ASP A 60 13.00 -6.30 0.45
N ASP A 61 13.85 -5.48 -0.20
CA ASP A 61 14.70 -5.94 -1.32
C ASP A 61 13.88 -6.69 -2.37
N GLU A 62 12.75 -6.07 -2.77
CA GLU A 62 11.82 -6.58 -3.77
C GLU A 62 11.05 -7.84 -3.36
N LYS A 63 11.17 -8.28 -2.11
CA LYS A 63 10.43 -9.44 -1.59
C LYS A 63 9.31 -8.97 -0.68
N PRO A 64 8.05 -9.44 -0.90
CA PRO A 64 6.94 -9.05 -0.03
C PRO A 64 7.11 -9.63 1.36
N VAL A 65 7.04 -8.76 2.37
CA VAL A 65 7.14 -9.17 3.78
C VAL A 65 5.83 -9.00 4.51
N ARG A 66 4.92 -8.14 4.02
CA ARG A 66 3.63 -7.92 4.64
C ARG A 66 2.65 -7.35 3.62
N ALA A 67 1.43 -7.88 3.59
CA ALA A 67 0.34 -7.35 2.77
C ALA A 67 -0.87 -7.05 3.65
N PHE A 68 -1.54 -5.93 3.36
CA PHE A 68 -2.74 -5.49 4.06
C PHE A 68 -3.86 -5.39 3.04
N TYR A 69 -4.86 -6.30 3.12
CA TYR A 69 -5.85 -6.41 2.06
C TYR A 69 -7.19 -7.01 2.49
N THR A 70 -7.41 -7.23 3.78
CA THR A 70 -8.65 -7.86 4.23
C THR A 70 -9.71 -6.82 4.58
N GLU A 71 -10.98 -7.17 4.40
CA GLU A 71 -12.11 -6.33 4.80
C GLU A 71 -12.16 -6.13 6.31
N ALA A 72 -11.59 -7.07 7.06
CA ALA A 72 -11.65 -7.05 8.52
C ALA A 72 -10.71 -6.02 9.14
N GLU A 73 -9.80 -5.45 8.36
CA GLU A 73 -8.84 -4.47 8.88
C GLU A 73 -8.92 -3.15 8.11
N ASP A 74 -8.60 -2.07 8.82
CA ASP A 74 -8.36 -0.79 8.15
C ASP A 74 -6.93 -0.85 7.60
N VAL A 75 -6.81 -0.98 6.29
CA VAL A 75 -5.53 -1.18 5.62
C VAL A 75 -4.55 -0.06 5.93
N ILE A 76 -5.00 1.18 5.87
CA ILE A 76 -4.12 2.33 6.07
C ILE A 76 -3.67 2.43 7.53
N ASP A 77 -4.58 2.25 8.49
CA ASP A 77 -4.21 2.24 9.91
C ASP A 77 -3.24 1.10 10.23
N SER A 78 -3.49 -0.08 9.68
CA SER A 78 -2.61 -1.24 9.87
C SER A 78 -1.23 -0.99 9.29
N LEU A 79 -1.16 -0.38 8.12
CA LEU A 79 0.09 -0.01 7.49
C LEU A 79 0.87 1.00 8.35
N ILE A 80 0.19 2.04 8.83
CA ILE A 80 0.82 3.07 9.66
C ILE A 80 1.37 2.46 10.95
N LYS A 81 0.61 1.61 11.61
CA LYS A 81 1.07 0.91 12.81
C LYS A 81 2.30 0.06 12.53
N TYR A 82 2.27 -0.67 11.42
CA TYR A 82 3.41 -1.49 11.03
C TYR A 82 4.66 -0.64 10.81
N LEU A 83 4.53 0.47 10.11
CA LEU A 83 5.66 1.36 9.82
C LEU A 83 6.23 2.00 11.09
N ASN A 84 5.35 2.39 12.02
CA ASN A 84 5.78 2.99 13.27
C ASN A 84 6.49 1.98 14.18
N ASN A 85 6.12 0.72 14.13
CA ASN A 85 6.70 -0.32 14.97
C ASN A 85 7.93 -1.00 14.34
N ASN A 86 7.97 -1.10 13.02
CA ASN A 86 8.98 -1.90 12.32
C ASN A 86 9.79 -1.10 11.30
N GLY A 87 9.41 0.13 11.03
CA GLY A 87 10.03 0.97 10.00
C GLY A 87 11.23 1.79 10.47
N LYS A 88 11.78 1.46 11.61
CA LYS A 88 12.92 2.19 12.15
C LYS A 88 14.23 1.74 11.54
#